data_a5c082e5ac877fc5424e63f3839c025a
#
_entry.id   a5c082e5ac877fc5424e63f3839c025a
#
_cell.length_a   1.000
_cell.length_b   1.000
_cell.length_c   1.000
_cell.angle_alpha   90.00
_cell.angle_beta   90.00
_cell.angle_gamma   90.00
#
_symmetry.space_group_name_H-M   'P 1'
#
loop_
_entity.id
_entity.type
_entity.pdbx_description
1 polymer ?
#
loop_
_entity_poly.entity_id
_entity_poly.type
_entity_poly.pdbx_seq_one_letter_code
_entity_poly.pdbx_strand_id
1 'polypeptide(L)'
;MINSIKYFEEECISRFEKLEDKFMKEPTKLAEYVYGLTDELHRLGLEMIKESLETMDMMLQKSPVRLEHWVVEAHSPKQLTTSLGDVVFGKTLFTSKETGKSEYLLDRILGIGPNERITEDAEAKMLGEAVQTSYRRGGEETSLMSEVSRQTVKNKIHQLEFPKNEEKPDRKKEVDYLYIDADEDHISLQFREKRGDLTENENHQKNNSLITKLVYVYEGIENESPESKRHCLIKPHYFCGVNTGEENLRFWDEIYEYLESHYELDKVKKIYVNSDGGSWIKSGIKRMAGVTHVLDEFHLEKYLTKLTSHMKDSRDEAAEKLRTVIRSRTKGEFEELVDELEGYLEGDRGIKRMEEAREYILANWTAAKTRLERRDGVIGSSTEGHVSHVLSDRMSSRPMGWSIVGAEKMAQLRAYYLNRGDMLELVRYQEKELPKASGGEYDVLSSTQILRSEKNRHEELGKYVDSISHSISSQNKKIVYFNAHIWDL
;
A
#
# COMPACT_ATOMS: atom_id res chain seq x y z
N MET A 1 -5.24 -0.33 -42.62
CA MET A 1 -5.29 -1.75 -42.15
C MET A 1 -4.69 -1.76 -40.76
N ILE A 2 -5.30 -2.44 -39.85
CA ILE A 2 -4.85 -2.48 -38.46
C ILE A 2 -3.69 -3.49 -38.35
N ASN A 3 -2.50 -2.97 -37.98
CA ASN A 3 -1.27 -3.80 -37.93
C ASN A 3 -1.34 -4.93 -36.90
N SER A 4 -2.00 -4.69 -35.77
CA SER A 4 -2.22 -5.71 -34.72
C SER A 4 -3.05 -6.91 -35.23
N ILE A 5 -4.02 -6.68 -36.13
CA ILE A 5 -4.81 -7.78 -36.71
C ILE A 5 -3.98 -8.57 -37.72
N LYS A 6 -3.16 -7.88 -38.52
CA LYS A 6 -2.19 -8.58 -39.39
C LYS A 6 -1.23 -9.44 -38.59
N TYR A 7 -0.70 -8.86 -37.49
CA TYR A 7 0.17 -9.59 -36.59
C TYR A 7 -0.53 -10.84 -36.02
N PHE A 8 -1.81 -10.71 -35.65
CA PHE A 8 -2.61 -11.86 -35.22
C PHE A 8 -2.72 -12.93 -36.31
N GLU A 9 -3.07 -12.54 -37.55
CA GLU A 9 -3.22 -13.48 -38.64
C GLU A 9 -1.92 -14.14 -39.10
N GLU A 10 -0.87 -13.33 -39.26
CA GLU A 10 0.39 -13.76 -39.87
C GLU A 10 1.27 -14.52 -38.86
N GLU A 11 1.26 -14.08 -37.59
CA GLU A 11 2.18 -14.59 -36.57
C GLU A 11 1.48 -15.39 -35.45
N CYS A 12 0.43 -14.83 -34.81
CA CYS A 12 -0.16 -15.45 -33.63
C CYS A 12 -0.86 -16.76 -33.96
N ILE A 13 -1.65 -16.84 -35.06
CA ILE A 13 -2.37 -18.04 -35.44
C ILE A 13 -1.39 -19.22 -35.64
N SER A 14 -0.31 -19.00 -36.39
CA SER A 14 0.70 -20.05 -36.62
C SER A 14 1.39 -20.49 -35.31
N ARG A 15 1.58 -19.57 -34.33
CA ARG A 15 2.17 -19.91 -33.05
C ARG A 15 1.19 -20.67 -32.15
N PHE A 16 -0.08 -20.28 -32.14
CA PHE A 16 -1.12 -20.99 -31.41
C PHE A 16 -1.29 -22.43 -31.95
N GLU A 17 -1.32 -22.62 -33.25
CA GLU A 17 -1.37 -23.95 -33.85
C GLU A 17 -0.18 -24.83 -33.44
N LYS A 18 1.03 -24.27 -33.44
CA LYS A 18 2.23 -24.98 -32.96
C LYS A 18 2.19 -25.36 -31.49
N LEU A 19 1.66 -24.45 -30.63
CA LEU A 19 1.49 -24.72 -29.21
C LEU A 19 0.46 -25.83 -28.99
N GLU A 20 -0.66 -25.80 -29.72
CA GLU A 20 -1.70 -26.82 -29.66
C GLU A 20 -1.19 -28.19 -30.17
N ASP A 21 -0.52 -28.21 -31.29
CA ASP A 21 0.11 -29.43 -31.85
C ASP A 21 1.12 -30.06 -30.88
N LYS A 22 1.90 -29.25 -30.20
CA LYS A 22 2.83 -29.71 -29.19
C LYS A 22 2.11 -30.29 -27.98
N PHE A 23 1.07 -29.61 -27.48
CA PHE A 23 0.27 -30.07 -26.37
C PHE A 23 -0.47 -31.40 -26.71
N MET A 24 -1.05 -31.50 -27.90
CA MET A 24 -1.73 -32.71 -28.33
C MET A 24 -0.79 -33.93 -28.44
N LYS A 25 0.50 -33.71 -28.73
CA LYS A 25 1.52 -34.77 -28.73
C LYS A 25 1.95 -35.17 -27.33
N GLU A 26 1.98 -34.23 -26.40
CA GLU A 26 2.41 -34.41 -25.02
C GLU A 26 1.42 -33.77 -24.02
N PRO A 27 0.21 -34.35 -23.83
CA PRO A 27 -0.84 -33.73 -23.00
C PRO A 27 -0.46 -33.52 -21.52
N THR A 28 0.56 -34.21 -21.03
CA THR A 28 1.09 -34.03 -19.67
C THR A 28 1.76 -32.69 -19.49
N LYS A 29 2.09 -31.95 -20.55
CA LYS A 29 2.75 -30.63 -20.53
C LYS A 29 1.74 -29.49 -20.63
N LEU A 30 0.64 -29.58 -19.89
CA LEU A 30 -0.39 -28.53 -19.87
C LEU A 30 0.18 -27.17 -19.41
N ALA A 31 1.12 -27.16 -18.47
CA ALA A 31 1.71 -25.92 -17.96
C ALA A 31 2.44 -25.13 -19.07
N GLU A 32 3.25 -25.83 -19.90
CA GLU A 32 3.96 -25.19 -21.01
C GLU A 32 3.00 -24.66 -22.08
N TYR A 33 1.88 -25.34 -22.28
CA TYR A 33 0.83 -24.86 -23.18
C TYR A 33 0.20 -23.58 -22.67
N VAL A 34 -0.19 -23.54 -21.38
CA VAL A 34 -0.77 -22.34 -20.73
C VAL A 34 0.21 -21.16 -20.77
N TYR A 35 1.48 -21.37 -20.42
CA TYR A 35 2.49 -20.32 -20.49
C TYR A 35 2.69 -19.80 -21.91
N GLY A 36 2.78 -20.69 -22.89
CA GLY A 36 2.93 -20.30 -24.29
C GLY A 36 1.76 -19.48 -24.82
N LEU A 37 0.52 -19.86 -24.48
CA LEU A 37 -0.67 -19.07 -24.82
C LEU A 37 -0.65 -17.69 -24.17
N THR A 38 -0.29 -17.65 -22.89
CA THR A 38 -0.21 -16.40 -22.12
C THR A 38 0.81 -15.44 -22.77
N ASP A 39 1.99 -15.93 -23.11
CA ASP A 39 3.04 -15.13 -23.76
C ASP A 39 2.58 -14.55 -25.10
N GLU A 40 1.92 -15.34 -25.95
CA GLU A 40 1.44 -14.86 -27.25
C GLU A 40 0.30 -13.83 -27.09
N LEU A 41 -0.59 -14.01 -26.12
CA LEU A 41 -1.63 -13.03 -25.81
C LEU A 41 -1.05 -11.72 -25.30
N HIS A 42 0.00 -11.77 -24.46
CA HIS A 42 0.67 -10.56 -24.01
C HIS A 42 1.36 -9.83 -25.16
N ARG A 43 2.05 -10.54 -26.06
CA ARG A 43 2.66 -9.94 -27.26
C ARG A 43 1.63 -9.27 -28.15
N LEU A 44 0.51 -9.93 -28.40
CA LEU A 44 -0.60 -9.32 -29.15
C LEU A 44 -1.10 -8.05 -28.44
N GLY A 45 -1.27 -8.08 -27.12
CA GLY A 45 -1.65 -6.89 -26.33
C GLY A 45 -0.68 -5.72 -26.50
N LEU A 46 0.63 -6.00 -26.48
CA LEU A 46 1.67 -4.98 -26.69
C LEU A 46 1.60 -4.36 -28.10
N GLU A 47 1.40 -5.17 -29.14
CA GLU A 47 1.23 -4.67 -30.51
C GLU A 47 -0.05 -3.82 -30.67
N MET A 48 -1.13 -4.16 -29.96
CA MET A 48 -2.36 -3.36 -29.94
C MET A 48 -2.13 -2.01 -29.27
N ILE A 49 -1.44 -1.96 -28.14
CA ILE A 49 -1.10 -0.71 -27.43
C ILE A 49 -0.23 0.17 -28.35
N LYS A 50 0.83 -0.39 -28.93
CA LYS A 50 1.73 0.29 -29.85
C LYS A 50 0.95 0.91 -31.02
N GLU A 51 0.11 0.12 -31.71
CA GLU A 51 -0.68 0.60 -32.82
C GLU A 51 -1.62 1.74 -32.41
N SER A 52 -2.21 1.66 -31.22
CA SER A 52 -3.08 2.72 -30.70
C SER A 52 -2.32 4.02 -30.51
N LEU A 53 -1.13 3.97 -29.89
CA LEU A 53 -0.29 5.14 -29.67
C LEU A 53 0.21 5.76 -30.98
N GLU A 54 0.67 4.93 -31.93
CA GLU A 54 1.12 5.39 -33.25
C GLU A 54 -0.05 5.95 -34.09
N THR A 55 -1.26 5.37 -33.95
CA THR A 55 -2.46 5.89 -34.59
C THR A 55 -2.84 7.27 -34.04
N MET A 56 -2.77 7.47 -32.71
CA MET A 56 -3.01 8.79 -32.10
C MET A 56 -2.00 9.82 -32.59
N ASP A 57 -0.71 9.47 -32.66
CA ASP A 57 0.33 10.38 -33.21
C ASP A 57 0.05 10.76 -34.69
N MET A 58 -0.32 9.79 -35.50
CA MET A 58 -0.68 10.02 -36.91
C MET A 58 -1.93 10.91 -37.02
N MET A 59 -2.92 10.75 -36.13
CA MET A 59 -4.10 11.62 -36.11
C MET A 59 -3.72 13.05 -35.73
N LEU A 60 -2.83 13.23 -34.76
CA LEU A 60 -2.26 14.52 -34.39
C LEU A 60 -1.57 15.19 -35.60
N GLN A 61 -0.72 14.45 -36.31
CA GLN A 61 -0.05 14.96 -37.49
C GLN A 61 -1.03 15.50 -38.54
N LYS A 62 -2.22 14.87 -38.69
CA LYS A 62 -3.24 15.26 -39.67
C LYS A 62 -4.31 16.21 -39.12
N SER A 63 -4.29 16.53 -37.83
CA SER A 63 -5.28 17.41 -37.21
C SER A 63 -5.26 18.82 -37.82
N PRO A 64 -6.41 19.38 -38.22
CA PRO A 64 -6.49 20.75 -38.68
C PRO A 64 -5.98 21.77 -37.68
N VAL A 65 -6.32 21.60 -36.38
CA VAL A 65 -5.88 22.47 -35.29
C VAL A 65 -4.35 22.42 -35.15
N ARG A 66 -3.77 21.23 -35.22
CA ARG A 66 -2.31 21.13 -35.23
C ARG A 66 -1.70 21.79 -36.43
N LEU A 67 -2.26 21.62 -37.65
CA LEU A 67 -1.77 22.24 -38.86
C LEU A 67 -1.77 23.78 -38.79
N GLU A 68 -2.71 24.37 -38.07
CA GLU A 68 -2.80 25.81 -37.87
C GLU A 68 -1.70 26.33 -36.94
N HIS A 69 -1.49 25.67 -35.80
CA HIS A 69 -0.65 26.21 -34.71
C HIS A 69 0.74 25.55 -34.57
N TRP A 70 0.97 24.40 -35.19
CA TRP A 70 2.19 23.61 -34.96
C TRP A 70 2.81 23.13 -36.30
N VAL A 71 4.13 22.96 -36.31
CA VAL A 71 4.91 22.36 -37.40
C VAL A 71 5.56 21.08 -36.92
N VAL A 72 5.63 20.06 -37.76
CA VAL A 72 6.42 18.84 -37.48
C VAL A 72 7.90 19.22 -37.53
N GLU A 73 8.64 18.90 -36.49
CA GLU A 73 10.07 19.12 -36.39
C GLU A 73 10.86 17.81 -36.56
N ALA A 74 10.50 16.76 -35.83
CA ALA A 74 11.22 15.51 -35.87
C ALA A 74 10.31 14.31 -35.46
N HIS A 75 10.78 13.11 -35.75
CA HIS A 75 10.21 11.87 -35.23
C HIS A 75 11.22 11.17 -34.34
N SER A 76 10.78 10.62 -33.22
CA SER A 76 11.64 9.88 -32.29
C SER A 76 10.93 8.68 -31.69
N PRO A 77 11.64 7.59 -31.38
CA PRO A 77 11.08 6.48 -30.64
C PRO A 77 10.93 6.83 -29.16
N LYS A 78 9.88 6.33 -28.51
CA LYS A 78 9.69 6.31 -27.06
C LYS A 78 9.46 4.88 -26.60
N GLN A 79 10.06 4.52 -25.49
CA GLN A 79 9.80 3.27 -24.78
C GLN A 79 9.02 3.56 -23.50
N LEU A 80 7.93 2.82 -23.30
CA LEU A 80 7.14 2.81 -22.07
C LEU A 80 7.07 1.38 -21.54
N THR A 81 7.29 1.22 -20.24
CA THR A 81 7.05 -0.04 -19.53
C THR A 81 5.62 -0.02 -19.01
N THR A 82 4.78 -0.90 -19.54
CA THR A 82 3.41 -1.14 -19.09
C THR A 82 3.36 -2.37 -18.18
N SER A 83 2.25 -2.62 -17.52
CA SER A 83 2.06 -3.85 -16.73
C SER A 83 2.15 -5.13 -17.57
N LEU A 84 1.94 -5.07 -18.87
CA LEU A 84 2.09 -6.19 -19.80
C LEU A 84 3.54 -6.40 -20.27
N GLY A 85 4.28 -5.31 -20.51
CA GLY A 85 5.63 -5.34 -21.06
C GLY A 85 6.05 -3.99 -21.61
N ASP A 86 7.22 -3.95 -22.24
CA ASP A 86 7.76 -2.76 -22.88
C ASP A 86 7.11 -2.52 -24.24
N VAL A 87 6.63 -1.31 -24.46
CA VAL A 87 6.10 -0.84 -25.73
C VAL A 87 7.04 0.21 -26.30
N VAL A 88 7.53 -0.03 -27.53
CA VAL A 88 8.34 0.95 -28.26
C VAL A 88 7.52 1.45 -29.45
N PHE A 89 7.28 2.75 -29.50
CA PHE A 89 6.48 3.39 -30.55
C PHE A 89 7.11 4.70 -31.02
N GLY A 90 6.79 5.09 -32.27
CA GLY A 90 7.20 6.36 -32.85
C GLY A 90 6.28 7.49 -32.39
N LYS A 91 6.85 8.65 -32.05
CA LYS A 91 6.11 9.88 -31.75
C LYS A 91 6.74 11.09 -32.42
N THR A 92 5.93 12.12 -32.64
CA THR A 92 6.30 13.34 -33.38
C THR A 92 6.55 14.49 -32.43
N LEU A 93 7.70 15.14 -32.61
CA LEU A 93 8.01 16.43 -32.00
C LEU A 93 7.42 17.54 -32.88
N PHE A 94 6.68 18.45 -32.26
CA PHE A 94 6.06 19.59 -32.92
C PHE A 94 6.62 20.88 -32.34
N THR A 95 6.81 21.88 -33.22
CA THR A 95 7.22 23.22 -32.83
C THR A 95 6.06 24.20 -33.02
N SER A 96 5.72 24.93 -31.96
CA SER A 96 4.68 25.96 -32.00
C SER A 96 5.07 27.10 -32.95
N LYS A 97 4.17 27.48 -33.86
CA LYS A 97 4.36 28.62 -34.78
C LYS A 97 4.34 29.95 -34.05
N GLU A 98 3.69 30.04 -32.91
CA GLU A 98 3.55 31.28 -32.14
C GLU A 98 4.75 31.50 -31.22
N THR A 99 5.16 30.43 -30.49
CA THR A 99 6.17 30.55 -29.44
C THR A 99 7.55 30.06 -29.86
N GLY A 100 7.65 29.25 -30.91
CA GLY A 100 8.87 28.59 -31.34
C GLY A 100 9.33 27.46 -30.41
N LYS A 101 8.54 27.07 -29.42
CA LYS A 101 8.88 25.99 -28.50
C LYS A 101 8.44 24.66 -29.06
N SER A 102 9.28 23.63 -28.81
CA SER A 102 9.04 22.25 -29.27
C SER A 102 8.49 21.39 -28.18
N GLU A 103 7.50 20.53 -28.52
CA GLU A 103 6.78 19.68 -27.60
C GLU A 103 6.30 18.40 -28.29
N TYR A 104 6.20 17.30 -27.51
CA TYR A 104 5.52 16.09 -27.93
C TYR A 104 4.05 16.16 -27.55
N LEU A 105 3.17 16.50 -28.48
CA LEU A 105 1.73 16.66 -28.23
C LEU A 105 1.08 15.36 -27.79
N LEU A 106 1.59 14.21 -28.25
CA LEU A 106 1.11 12.91 -27.81
C LEU A 106 1.38 12.70 -26.30
N ASP A 107 2.59 13.02 -25.82
CA ASP A 107 2.91 12.89 -24.39
C ASP A 107 1.97 13.75 -23.54
N ARG A 108 1.65 14.97 -23.99
CA ARG A 108 0.70 15.85 -23.30
C ARG A 108 -0.71 15.27 -23.23
N ILE A 109 -1.21 14.67 -24.30
CA ILE A 109 -2.55 14.06 -24.33
C ILE A 109 -2.62 12.84 -23.42
N LEU A 110 -1.55 12.05 -23.38
CA LEU A 110 -1.45 10.84 -22.55
C LEU A 110 -1.14 11.17 -21.08
N GLY A 111 -0.86 12.42 -20.73
CA GLY A 111 -0.45 12.79 -19.39
C GLY A 111 0.95 12.29 -19.00
N ILE A 112 1.82 11.99 -19.97
CA ILE A 112 3.15 11.41 -19.76
C ILE A 112 4.19 12.50 -19.66
N GLY A 113 4.93 12.52 -18.54
CA GLY A 113 6.03 13.46 -18.31
C GLY A 113 7.22 13.25 -19.27
N PRO A 114 8.09 14.30 -19.43
CA PRO A 114 9.18 14.28 -20.42
C PRO A 114 10.12 13.08 -20.32
N ASN A 115 10.43 12.61 -19.11
CA ASN A 115 11.34 11.50 -18.85
C ASN A 115 10.63 10.27 -18.26
N GLU A 116 9.34 10.26 -18.30
CA GLU A 116 8.55 9.16 -17.76
C GLU A 116 8.58 7.96 -18.70
N ARG A 117 8.87 6.80 -18.10
CA ARG A 117 9.04 5.54 -18.83
C ARG A 117 8.15 4.42 -18.30
N ILE A 118 7.44 4.64 -17.19
CA ILE A 118 6.59 3.65 -16.55
C ILE A 118 5.16 4.19 -16.60
N THR A 119 4.24 3.39 -17.06
CA THR A 119 2.82 3.76 -17.11
C THR A 119 2.16 3.64 -15.74
N GLU A 120 1.03 4.31 -15.54
CA GLU A 120 0.30 4.32 -14.26
C GLU A 120 -0.05 2.90 -13.76
N ASP A 121 -0.47 2.02 -14.65
CA ASP A 121 -0.82 0.62 -14.34
C ASP A 121 0.40 -0.19 -13.89
N ALA A 122 1.55 0.00 -14.53
CA ALA A 122 2.81 -0.64 -14.14
C ALA A 122 3.33 -0.08 -12.81
N GLU A 123 3.21 1.23 -12.58
CA GLU A 123 3.58 1.87 -11.32
C GLU A 123 2.69 1.40 -10.17
N ALA A 124 1.37 1.32 -10.37
CA ALA A 124 0.43 0.80 -9.39
C ALA A 124 0.74 -0.65 -8.99
N LYS A 125 1.03 -1.51 -9.97
CA LYS A 125 1.45 -2.90 -9.73
C LYS A 125 2.77 -2.96 -8.95
N MET A 126 3.74 -2.14 -9.32
CA MET A 126 5.02 -2.01 -8.65
C MET A 126 4.86 -1.62 -7.17
N LEU A 127 4.04 -0.62 -6.88
CA LEU A 127 3.77 -0.16 -5.52
C LEU A 127 3.06 -1.24 -4.69
N GLY A 128 2.05 -1.89 -5.28
CA GLY A 128 1.28 -2.96 -4.64
C GLY A 128 2.14 -4.18 -4.24
N GLU A 129 3.17 -4.49 -5.00
CA GLU A 129 4.13 -5.53 -4.65
C GLU A 129 5.20 -5.03 -3.67
N ALA A 130 5.75 -3.84 -3.89
CA ALA A 130 6.82 -3.29 -3.05
C ALA A 130 6.36 -3.02 -1.61
N VAL A 131 5.08 -2.68 -1.39
CA VAL A 131 4.51 -2.45 -0.06
C VAL A 131 4.44 -3.73 0.77
N GLN A 132 4.31 -4.88 0.14
CA GLN A 132 4.19 -6.18 0.81
C GLN A 132 5.52 -6.91 0.94
N THR A 133 6.45 -6.71 0.01
CA THR A 133 7.66 -7.52 -0.10
C THR A 133 8.94 -6.69 0.00
N SER A 134 9.52 -6.26 -1.14
CA SER A 134 10.75 -5.48 -1.20
C SER A 134 10.78 -4.59 -2.44
N TYR A 135 11.65 -3.56 -2.43
CA TYR A 135 11.89 -2.73 -3.63
C TYR A 135 12.37 -3.55 -4.83
N ARG A 136 13.15 -4.61 -4.59
CA ARG A 136 13.60 -5.49 -5.65
C ARG A 136 12.43 -6.25 -6.25
N ARG A 137 11.61 -6.89 -5.41
CA ARG A 137 10.45 -7.66 -5.88
C ARG A 137 9.41 -6.77 -6.56
N GLY A 138 9.17 -5.55 -6.02
CA GLY A 138 8.33 -4.57 -6.69
C GLY A 138 8.82 -4.21 -8.09
N GLY A 139 10.14 -4.15 -8.30
CA GLY A 139 10.72 -3.94 -9.63
C GLY A 139 10.58 -5.14 -10.56
N GLU A 140 10.76 -6.35 -10.05
CA GLU A 140 10.60 -7.60 -10.79
C GLU A 140 9.14 -7.81 -11.23
N GLU A 141 8.17 -7.42 -10.42
CA GLU A 141 6.73 -7.59 -10.67
C GLU A 141 6.05 -6.38 -11.32
N THR A 142 6.80 -5.33 -11.66
CA THR A 142 6.26 -4.12 -12.32
C THR A 142 5.51 -4.47 -13.60
N SER A 143 6.02 -5.43 -14.34
CA SER A 143 5.50 -5.85 -15.64
C SER A 143 5.60 -7.37 -15.78
N LEU A 144 4.78 -7.95 -16.64
CA LEU A 144 4.81 -9.39 -16.92
C LEU A 144 6.02 -9.83 -17.76
N MET A 145 6.54 -8.92 -18.60
CA MET A 145 7.62 -9.22 -19.55
C MET A 145 8.86 -8.34 -19.38
N SER A 146 8.84 -7.41 -18.45
CA SER A 146 9.91 -6.43 -18.21
C SER A 146 10.04 -6.16 -16.73
N GLU A 147 11.20 -5.71 -16.31
CA GLU A 147 11.46 -5.35 -14.91
C GLU A 147 12.10 -3.97 -14.79
N VAL A 148 11.90 -3.32 -13.66
CA VAL A 148 12.56 -2.05 -13.35
C VAL A 148 13.51 -2.21 -12.18
N SER A 149 14.52 -1.34 -12.12
CA SER A 149 15.52 -1.43 -11.06
C SER A 149 14.93 -1.12 -9.69
N ARG A 150 15.43 -1.78 -8.63
CA ARG A 150 15.10 -1.45 -7.24
C ARG A 150 15.31 0.02 -6.89
N GLN A 151 16.23 0.70 -7.59
CA GLN A 151 16.49 2.13 -7.40
C GLN A 151 15.34 2.98 -7.94
N THR A 152 14.74 2.57 -9.05
CA THR A 152 13.54 3.21 -9.61
C THR A 152 12.37 3.09 -8.63
N VAL A 153 12.12 1.87 -8.13
CA VAL A 153 11.07 1.62 -7.12
C VAL A 153 11.28 2.49 -5.88
N LYS A 154 12.52 2.51 -5.36
CA LYS A 154 12.89 3.38 -4.23
C LYS A 154 12.58 4.84 -4.52
N ASN A 155 13.01 5.36 -5.67
CA ASN A 155 12.82 6.77 -6.02
C ASN A 155 11.34 7.13 -6.11
N LYS A 156 10.53 6.27 -6.72
CA LYS A 156 9.07 6.46 -6.81
C LYS A 156 8.44 6.50 -5.42
N ILE A 157 8.69 5.51 -4.57
CA ILE A 157 8.14 5.46 -3.21
C ILE A 157 8.58 6.66 -2.36
N HIS A 158 9.84 7.10 -2.48
CA HIS A 158 10.33 8.25 -1.70
C HIS A 158 9.71 9.59 -2.11
N GLN A 159 9.11 9.67 -3.30
CA GLN A 159 8.44 10.86 -3.82
C GLN A 159 6.93 10.85 -3.62
N LEU A 160 6.35 9.73 -3.13
CA LEU A 160 4.91 9.62 -2.95
C LEU A 160 4.38 10.69 -1.99
N GLU A 161 3.30 11.31 -2.41
CA GLU A 161 2.41 12.10 -1.57
C GLU A 161 1.11 11.32 -1.35
N PHE A 162 0.56 11.41 -0.14
CA PHE A 162 -0.66 10.67 0.19
C PHE A 162 -1.85 11.61 0.32
N PRO A 163 -3.04 11.21 -0.13
CA PRO A 163 -4.24 12.02 0.05
C PRO A 163 -4.50 12.23 1.54
N LYS A 164 -4.62 13.51 1.94
CA LYS A 164 -4.90 13.87 3.35
C LYS A 164 -6.36 13.71 3.74
N ASN A 165 -7.25 13.67 2.76
CA ASN A 165 -8.68 13.54 2.99
C ASN A 165 -9.15 12.25 2.34
N GLU A 166 -9.50 11.28 3.16
CA GLU A 166 -10.38 10.21 2.72
C GLU A 166 -11.74 10.81 2.35
N GLU A 167 -12.43 10.14 1.44
CA GLU A 167 -13.81 10.52 1.13
C GLU A 167 -14.64 10.52 2.41
N LYS A 168 -15.04 11.71 2.85
CA LYS A 168 -15.91 11.82 4.01
C LYS A 168 -17.22 11.10 3.69
N PRO A 169 -17.69 10.22 4.57
CA PRO A 169 -18.93 9.54 4.34
C PRO A 169 -20.10 10.55 4.27
N ASP A 170 -21.05 10.30 3.39
CA ASP A 170 -22.26 11.15 3.26
C ASP A 170 -23.00 11.31 4.59
N ARG A 171 -22.91 10.31 5.45
CA ARG A 171 -23.49 10.30 6.79
C ARG A 171 -22.52 9.70 7.80
N LYS A 172 -22.31 10.44 8.90
CA LYS A 172 -21.50 9.95 10.03
C LYS A 172 -22.18 8.76 10.68
N LYS A 173 -21.37 7.83 11.16
CA LYS A 173 -21.84 6.61 11.79
C LYS A 173 -22.10 6.80 13.28
N GLU A 174 -23.18 6.20 13.76
CA GLU A 174 -23.51 6.13 15.19
C GLU A 174 -22.98 4.82 15.76
N VAL A 175 -22.16 4.91 16.80
CA VAL A 175 -21.61 3.75 17.53
C VAL A 175 -21.59 4.05 19.03
N ASP A 176 -21.74 3.02 19.84
CA ASP A 176 -21.70 3.16 21.30
C ASP A 176 -20.27 3.36 21.83
N TYR A 177 -19.32 2.66 21.24
CA TYR A 177 -17.91 2.66 21.63
C TYR A 177 -17.01 2.78 20.41
N LEU A 178 -15.88 3.45 20.60
CA LEU A 178 -14.76 3.47 19.65
C LEU A 178 -13.50 3.02 20.36
N TYR A 179 -12.65 2.35 19.61
CA TYR A 179 -11.39 1.81 20.10
C TYR A 179 -10.25 2.35 19.27
N ILE A 180 -9.19 2.74 19.94
CA ILE A 180 -7.93 3.18 19.35
C ILE A 180 -6.85 2.34 19.98
N ASP A 181 -6.10 1.62 19.19
CA ASP A 181 -4.89 0.97 19.66
C ASP A 181 -3.68 1.72 19.13
N ALA A 182 -2.69 1.95 19.97
CA ALA A 182 -1.50 2.72 19.64
C ALA A 182 -0.25 2.02 20.17
N ASP A 183 0.74 1.82 19.31
CA ASP A 183 2.01 1.18 19.65
C ASP A 183 3.11 1.57 18.65
N GLU A 184 4.33 1.09 18.84
CA GLU A 184 5.50 1.43 18.04
C GLU A 184 6.34 0.20 17.67
N ASP A 185 7.05 0.30 16.55
CA ASP A 185 8.08 -0.66 16.15
C ASP A 185 9.43 0.02 15.98
N HIS A 186 10.49 -0.69 16.34
CA HIS A 186 11.86 -0.22 16.22
C HIS A 186 12.51 -0.75 14.96
N ILE A 187 12.84 0.14 14.04
CA ILE A 187 13.52 -0.19 12.79
C ILE A 187 14.96 0.32 12.78
N SER A 188 15.80 -0.30 11.94
CA SER A 188 17.20 0.10 11.82
C SER A 188 17.41 1.11 10.71
N LEU A 189 18.13 2.20 10.99
CA LEU A 189 18.60 3.16 10.00
C LEU A 189 19.90 2.69 9.34
N GLN A 190 20.09 3.02 8.06
CA GLN A 190 21.36 2.91 7.33
C GLN A 190 22.29 4.08 7.66
N PHE A 191 21.73 5.24 7.94
CA PHE A 191 22.38 6.49 8.33
C PHE A 191 21.31 7.43 8.91
N ARG A 192 21.69 8.46 9.65
CA ARG A 192 20.75 9.47 10.14
C ARG A 192 20.55 10.58 9.12
N GLU A 193 21.59 11.32 8.80
CA GLU A 193 21.58 12.41 7.80
C GLU A 193 22.38 12.02 6.56
N LYS A 194 23.55 11.43 6.73
CA LYS A 194 24.46 11.04 5.66
C LYS A 194 25.11 9.70 5.94
N ARG A 195 25.54 9.01 4.89
CA ARG A 195 26.22 7.72 5.01
C ARG A 195 27.48 7.84 5.89
N GLY A 196 27.59 6.92 6.85
CA GLY A 196 28.75 6.81 7.75
C GLY A 196 28.63 7.66 9.04
N ASP A 197 27.47 8.26 9.31
CA ASP A 197 27.23 9.07 10.50
C ASP A 197 26.69 8.30 11.73
N LEU A 198 26.56 6.99 11.60
CA LEU A 198 26.19 6.14 12.74
C LEU A 198 27.36 6.02 13.71
N THR A 199 27.08 6.30 14.97
CA THR A 199 28.03 6.15 16.08
C THR A 199 27.71 4.90 16.89
N GLU A 200 28.74 4.32 17.51
CA GLU A 200 28.63 3.15 18.38
C GLU A 200 29.03 3.57 19.80
N ASN A 201 28.26 3.13 20.80
CA ASN A 201 28.55 3.40 22.19
C ASN A 201 29.53 2.35 22.76
N GLU A 202 29.97 2.51 24.01
CA GLU A 202 30.88 1.60 24.72
C GLU A 202 30.38 0.15 24.79
N ASN A 203 29.06 -0.07 24.67
CA ASN A 203 28.40 -1.38 24.67
C ASN A 203 28.19 -1.94 23.26
N HIS A 204 28.88 -1.43 22.24
CA HIS A 204 28.72 -1.82 20.83
C HIS A 204 27.33 -1.64 20.25
N GLN A 205 26.50 -0.78 20.84
CA GLN A 205 25.19 -0.44 20.31
C GLN A 205 25.29 0.77 19.41
N LYS A 206 24.73 0.65 18.20
CA LYS A 206 24.67 1.74 17.23
C LYS A 206 23.48 2.65 17.49
N ASN A 207 23.64 3.94 17.24
CA ASN A 207 22.57 4.94 17.30
C ASN A 207 21.64 4.88 16.06
N ASN A 208 21.37 3.70 15.56
CA ASN A 208 20.63 3.45 14.31
C ASN A 208 19.16 3.09 14.52
N SER A 209 18.63 3.19 15.74
CA SER A 209 17.22 2.93 16.00
C SER A 209 16.36 4.12 15.56
N LEU A 210 15.26 3.84 14.86
CA LEU A 210 14.19 4.76 14.52
C LEU A 210 12.86 4.12 14.94
N ILE A 211 12.00 4.93 15.52
CA ILE A 211 10.67 4.48 15.96
C ILE A 211 9.67 4.75 14.84
N THR A 212 8.97 3.72 14.40
CA THR A 212 7.78 3.83 13.55
C THR A 212 6.54 3.63 14.42
N LYS A 213 5.52 4.44 14.21
CA LYS A 213 4.31 4.48 15.00
C LYS A 213 3.15 3.91 14.24
N LEU A 214 2.34 3.14 14.95
CA LEU A 214 1.08 2.62 14.48
C LEU A 214 -0.03 3.09 15.42
N VAL A 215 -1.08 3.65 14.83
CA VAL A 215 -2.37 3.85 15.50
C VAL A 215 -3.44 3.29 14.60
N TYR A 216 -4.41 2.60 15.15
CA TYR A 216 -5.58 2.19 14.39
C TYR A 216 -6.85 2.35 15.20
N VAL A 217 -7.90 2.74 14.49
CA VAL A 217 -9.25 2.95 15.02
C VAL A 217 -10.13 1.82 14.57
N TYR A 218 -11.00 1.32 15.44
CA TYR A 218 -11.95 0.26 15.10
C TYR A 218 -13.21 0.34 15.96
N GLU A 219 -14.29 -0.33 15.52
CA GLU A 219 -15.61 -0.25 16.15
C GLU A 219 -15.87 -1.36 17.17
N GLY A 220 -15.03 -2.39 17.20
CA GLY A 220 -15.16 -3.54 18.07
C GLY A 220 -14.45 -4.77 17.53
N ILE A 221 -14.72 -5.90 18.17
CA ILE A 221 -14.14 -7.20 17.79
C ILE A 221 -15.30 -8.18 17.55
N GLU A 222 -15.22 -8.95 16.49
CA GLU A 222 -16.16 -10.03 16.16
C GLU A 222 -15.44 -11.31 15.79
N ASN A 223 -16.15 -12.41 15.70
CA ASN A 223 -15.60 -13.65 15.18
C ASN A 223 -15.52 -13.58 13.66
N GLU A 224 -14.42 -14.05 13.07
CA GLU A 224 -14.21 -14.09 11.61
C GLU A 224 -15.35 -14.82 10.87
N SER A 225 -15.94 -15.81 11.52
CA SER A 225 -17.18 -16.48 11.10
C SER A 225 -17.91 -17.03 12.36
N PRO A 226 -19.20 -17.36 12.25
CA PRO A 226 -19.99 -17.83 13.40
C PRO A 226 -19.39 -19.02 14.17
N GLU A 227 -18.62 -19.87 13.50
CA GLU A 227 -17.99 -21.05 14.08
C GLU A 227 -16.48 -20.86 14.36
N SER A 228 -15.91 -19.73 13.94
CA SER A 228 -14.49 -19.45 14.13
C SER A 228 -14.19 -18.98 15.54
N LYS A 229 -13.11 -19.49 16.13
CA LYS A 229 -12.52 -18.95 17.36
C LYS A 229 -11.59 -17.75 17.06
N ARG A 230 -11.39 -17.43 15.80
CA ARG A 230 -10.56 -16.33 15.35
C ARG A 230 -11.36 -15.05 15.43
N HIS A 231 -10.75 -14.03 16.03
CA HIS A 231 -11.34 -12.72 16.14
C HIS A 231 -10.79 -11.79 15.06
N CYS A 232 -11.62 -10.91 14.54
CA CYS A 232 -11.23 -9.83 13.63
C CYS A 232 -11.76 -8.49 14.16
N LEU A 233 -11.09 -7.41 13.77
CA LEU A 233 -11.53 -6.06 14.09
C LEU A 233 -12.67 -5.63 13.17
N ILE A 234 -13.64 -4.94 13.72
CA ILE A 234 -14.73 -4.35 12.96
C ILE A 234 -14.27 -3.02 12.40
N LYS A 235 -14.14 -2.93 11.07
CA LYS A 235 -13.76 -1.74 10.31
C LYS A 235 -12.50 -1.04 10.83
N PRO A 236 -11.36 -1.74 10.89
CA PRO A 236 -10.12 -1.11 11.29
C PRO A 236 -9.66 -0.08 10.27
N HIS A 237 -9.14 1.05 10.76
CA HIS A 237 -8.50 2.09 9.98
C HIS A 237 -7.13 2.41 10.57
N TYR A 238 -6.08 2.38 9.76
CA TYR A 238 -4.69 2.41 10.17
C TYR A 238 -4.03 3.75 9.85
N PHE A 239 -3.23 4.26 10.78
CA PHE A 239 -2.37 5.43 10.65
C PHE A 239 -0.95 5.01 10.99
N CYS A 240 0.01 5.33 10.14
CA CYS A 240 1.41 4.99 10.35
C CYS A 240 2.32 6.17 9.99
N GLY A 241 3.41 6.34 10.75
CA GLY A 241 4.41 7.36 10.46
C GLY A 241 5.66 7.26 11.34
N VAL A 242 6.62 8.13 11.06
CA VAL A 242 7.89 8.26 11.80
C VAL A 242 7.93 9.61 12.54
N ASN A 243 6.79 10.10 12.95
CA ASN A 243 6.61 11.42 13.54
C ASN A 243 7.46 11.62 14.80
N THR A 244 8.08 12.79 14.95
CA THR A 244 8.90 13.17 16.10
C THR A 244 8.52 14.54 16.63
N GLY A 245 8.77 14.80 17.90
CA GLY A 245 8.52 16.12 18.49
C GLY A 245 7.08 16.62 18.27
N GLU A 246 6.93 17.80 17.67
CA GLU A 246 5.63 18.42 17.38
C GLU A 246 4.82 17.67 16.30
N GLU A 247 5.46 16.90 15.43
CA GLU A 247 4.77 16.10 14.43
C GLU A 247 3.87 15.03 15.06
N ASN A 248 4.22 14.53 16.25
CA ASN A 248 3.35 13.63 17.01
C ASN A 248 2.00 14.25 17.33
N LEU A 249 1.96 15.56 17.58
CA LEU A 249 0.70 16.23 17.86
C LEU A 249 -0.17 16.33 16.61
N ARG A 250 0.45 16.64 15.46
CA ARG A 250 -0.25 16.67 14.16
C ARG A 250 -0.76 15.29 13.77
N PHE A 251 0.01 14.25 14.06
CA PHE A 251 -0.42 12.86 13.83
C PHE A 251 -1.68 12.52 14.64
N TRP A 252 -1.76 12.96 15.89
CA TRP A 252 -2.97 12.78 16.69
C TRP A 252 -4.12 13.69 16.27
N ASP A 253 -3.85 14.89 15.77
CA ASP A 253 -4.86 15.78 15.20
C ASP A 253 -5.51 15.13 13.96
N GLU A 254 -4.72 14.48 13.09
CA GLU A 254 -5.20 13.72 11.93
C GLU A 254 -6.15 12.57 12.33
N ILE A 255 -5.77 11.81 13.36
CA ILE A 255 -6.61 10.73 13.90
C ILE A 255 -7.93 11.29 14.44
N TYR A 256 -7.88 12.41 15.15
CA TYR A 256 -9.07 13.06 15.65
C TYR A 256 -9.99 13.58 14.54
N GLU A 257 -9.42 14.21 13.51
CA GLU A 257 -10.15 14.65 12.31
C GLU A 257 -10.85 13.49 11.61
N TYR A 258 -10.19 12.33 11.53
CA TYR A 258 -10.82 11.12 11.01
C TYR A 258 -12.04 10.71 11.86
N LEU A 259 -11.88 10.61 13.17
CA LEU A 259 -12.99 10.27 14.07
C LEU A 259 -14.16 11.27 13.91
N GLU A 260 -13.85 12.57 13.91
CA GLU A 260 -14.84 13.62 13.79
C GLU A 260 -15.56 13.59 12.43
N SER A 261 -14.88 13.22 11.36
CA SER A 261 -15.47 13.16 10.03
C SER A 261 -16.32 11.90 9.79
N HIS A 262 -16.01 10.78 10.45
CA HIS A 262 -16.66 9.49 10.21
C HIS A 262 -17.73 9.11 11.24
N TYR A 263 -17.65 9.64 12.46
CA TYR A 263 -18.51 9.23 13.56
C TYR A 263 -19.27 10.40 14.20
N GLU A 264 -20.48 10.13 14.68
CA GLU A 264 -21.27 11.06 15.53
C GLU A 264 -20.73 11.03 16.96
N LEU A 265 -19.63 11.76 17.23
CA LEU A 265 -18.90 11.70 18.49
C LEU A 265 -19.74 12.05 19.71
N ASP A 266 -20.76 12.89 19.55
CA ASP A 266 -21.71 13.25 20.63
C ASP A 266 -22.56 12.06 21.10
N LYS A 267 -22.70 11.02 20.28
CA LYS A 267 -23.44 9.80 20.59
C LYS A 267 -22.54 8.67 21.11
N VAL A 268 -21.22 8.80 20.96
CA VAL A 268 -20.26 7.83 21.44
C VAL A 268 -20.21 7.87 22.97
N LYS A 269 -20.54 6.79 23.64
CA LYS A 269 -20.50 6.68 25.09
C LYS A 269 -19.07 6.81 25.63
N LYS A 270 -18.11 6.18 24.99
CA LYS A 270 -16.68 6.24 25.32
C LYS A 270 -15.79 5.89 24.13
N ILE A 271 -14.62 6.54 24.12
CA ILE A 271 -13.48 6.20 23.27
C ILE A 271 -12.40 5.59 24.17
N TYR A 272 -12.02 4.35 23.89
CA TYR A 272 -10.96 3.65 24.61
C TYR A 272 -9.66 3.70 23.80
N VAL A 273 -8.55 4.07 24.46
CA VAL A 273 -7.21 4.00 23.86
C VAL A 273 -6.41 2.94 24.57
N ASN A 274 -6.13 1.83 23.88
CA ASN A 274 -5.26 0.76 24.33
C ASN A 274 -3.80 1.09 23.95
N SER A 275 -2.88 1.01 24.90
CA SER A 275 -1.45 1.21 24.62
C SER A 275 -0.57 0.72 25.78
N ASP A 276 0.73 0.68 25.52
CA ASP A 276 1.77 0.45 26.54
C ASP A 276 2.00 1.67 27.47
N GLY A 277 1.41 2.82 27.18
CA GLY A 277 1.57 4.05 27.94
C GLY A 277 2.78 4.89 27.53
N GLY A 278 3.26 4.75 26.31
CA GLY A 278 4.31 5.58 25.73
C GLY A 278 4.03 7.09 25.85
N SER A 279 5.06 7.89 25.99
CA SER A 279 4.91 9.33 26.24
C SER A 279 4.20 10.07 25.11
N TRP A 280 4.46 9.70 23.86
CA TRP A 280 3.83 10.26 22.67
C TRP A 280 2.34 9.91 22.60
N ILE A 281 1.94 8.73 23.07
CA ILE A 281 0.54 8.31 23.15
C ILE A 281 -0.20 9.08 24.24
N LYS A 282 0.40 9.19 25.43
CA LYS A 282 -0.16 10.00 26.52
C LYS A 282 -0.36 11.46 26.14
N SER A 283 0.54 12.03 25.35
CA SER A 283 0.39 13.41 24.86
C SER A 283 -0.79 13.54 23.89
N GLY A 284 -1.04 12.55 23.05
CA GLY A 284 -2.20 12.50 22.15
C GLY A 284 -3.51 12.34 22.90
N ILE A 285 -3.57 11.39 23.85
CA ILE A 285 -4.77 11.15 24.68
C ILE A 285 -5.23 12.44 25.38
N LYS A 286 -4.30 13.27 25.86
CA LYS A 286 -4.62 14.55 26.52
C LYS A 286 -5.30 15.57 25.60
N ARG A 287 -5.18 15.44 24.30
CA ARG A 287 -5.80 16.35 23.30
C ARG A 287 -7.22 15.95 22.94
N MET A 288 -7.61 14.72 23.20
CA MET A 288 -8.94 14.21 22.88
C MET A 288 -9.82 14.17 24.13
N ALA A 289 -10.93 14.89 24.10
CA ALA A 289 -11.90 14.87 25.20
C ALA A 289 -12.67 13.52 25.23
N GLY A 290 -13.03 13.06 26.43
CA GLY A 290 -13.85 11.86 26.59
C GLY A 290 -13.13 10.53 26.39
N VAL A 291 -11.83 10.54 26.19
CA VAL A 291 -11.00 9.34 25.98
C VAL A 291 -10.62 8.69 27.31
N THR A 292 -10.68 7.37 27.35
CA THR A 292 -10.23 6.55 28.49
C THR A 292 -9.03 5.70 28.09
N HIS A 293 -7.90 5.92 28.73
CA HIS A 293 -6.70 5.11 28.53
C HIS A 293 -6.86 3.73 29.20
N VAL A 294 -6.53 2.69 28.47
CA VAL A 294 -6.54 1.31 28.92
C VAL A 294 -5.15 0.73 28.66
N LEU A 295 -4.52 0.20 29.70
CA LEU A 295 -3.18 -0.40 29.55
C LEU A 295 -3.28 -1.68 28.72
N ASP A 296 -2.39 -1.86 27.75
CA ASP A 296 -2.30 -3.07 26.97
C ASP A 296 -2.11 -4.32 27.85
N GLU A 297 -2.84 -5.38 27.57
CA GLU A 297 -2.87 -6.58 28.42
C GLU A 297 -1.52 -7.31 28.41
N PHE A 298 -0.86 -7.39 27.25
CA PHE A 298 0.45 -8.01 27.12
C PHE A 298 1.50 -7.28 27.99
N HIS A 299 1.53 -5.96 27.94
CA HIS A 299 2.47 -5.16 28.74
C HIS A 299 2.15 -5.24 30.22
N LEU A 300 0.88 -5.20 30.61
CA LEU A 300 0.50 -5.38 32.01
C LEU A 300 1.02 -6.71 32.55
N GLU A 301 0.74 -7.82 31.87
CA GLU A 301 1.17 -9.17 32.27
C GLU A 301 2.70 -9.32 32.26
N LYS A 302 3.39 -8.72 31.30
CA LYS A 302 4.86 -8.67 31.24
C LYS A 302 5.47 -8.03 32.49
N TYR A 303 4.90 -6.92 32.96
CA TYR A 303 5.42 -6.25 34.14
C TYR A 303 5.00 -6.92 35.44
N LEU A 304 3.80 -7.51 35.53
CA LEU A 304 3.43 -8.36 36.64
C LEU A 304 4.35 -9.58 36.75
N THR A 305 4.71 -10.19 35.64
CA THR A 305 5.69 -11.28 35.58
C THR A 305 7.08 -10.82 36.05
N LYS A 306 7.53 -9.61 35.70
CA LYS A 306 8.79 -9.07 36.23
C LYS A 306 8.78 -8.92 37.75
N LEU A 307 7.64 -8.52 38.35
CA LEU A 307 7.46 -8.37 39.78
C LEU A 307 7.42 -9.69 40.52
N THR A 308 7.02 -10.81 39.87
CA THR A 308 6.75 -12.08 40.51
C THR A 308 7.65 -13.24 40.08
N SER A 309 8.51 -13.07 39.07
CA SER A 309 9.30 -14.16 38.47
C SER A 309 10.24 -14.89 39.41
N HIS A 310 10.66 -14.26 40.51
CA HIS A 310 11.52 -14.81 41.54
C HIS A 310 10.78 -15.68 42.56
N MET A 311 9.44 -15.59 42.62
CA MET A 311 8.59 -16.31 43.61
C MET A 311 8.40 -17.78 43.31
N LYS A 312 9.02 -18.30 42.24
CA LYS A 312 8.99 -19.72 41.87
C LYS A 312 7.56 -20.31 41.88
N ASP A 313 7.28 -21.23 42.75
CA ASP A 313 5.98 -21.92 42.83
C ASP A 313 4.82 -21.01 43.25
N SER A 314 5.12 -19.93 44.00
CA SER A 314 4.12 -18.93 44.43
C SER A 314 3.91 -17.79 43.43
N ARG A 315 4.51 -17.85 42.23
CA ARG A 315 4.48 -16.77 41.23
C ARG A 315 3.04 -16.40 40.84
N ASP A 316 2.23 -17.39 40.52
CA ASP A 316 0.87 -17.16 40.03
C ASP A 316 -0.05 -16.58 41.10
N GLU A 317 0.14 -17.03 42.37
CA GLU A 317 -0.57 -16.49 43.52
C GLU A 317 -0.17 -15.02 43.77
N ALA A 318 1.12 -14.71 43.74
CA ALA A 318 1.63 -13.35 43.88
C ALA A 318 1.12 -12.43 42.78
N ALA A 319 1.09 -12.90 41.52
CA ALA A 319 0.55 -12.15 40.39
C ALA A 319 -0.95 -11.87 40.58
N GLU A 320 -1.74 -12.80 41.04
CA GLU A 320 -3.17 -12.60 41.29
C GLU A 320 -3.41 -11.62 42.47
N LYS A 321 -2.59 -11.66 43.53
CA LYS A 321 -2.62 -10.66 44.59
C LYS A 321 -2.36 -9.26 44.04
N LEU A 322 -1.32 -9.10 43.20
CA LEU A 322 -1.02 -7.81 42.53
C LEU A 322 -2.17 -7.33 41.67
N ARG A 323 -2.78 -8.19 40.82
CA ARG A 323 -3.98 -7.87 40.03
C ARG A 323 -5.13 -7.39 40.90
N THR A 324 -5.37 -8.07 42.02
CA THR A 324 -6.44 -7.72 42.95
C THR A 324 -6.19 -6.38 43.60
N VAL A 325 -4.94 -6.08 44.01
CA VAL A 325 -4.57 -4.78 44.58
C VAL A 325 -4.72 -3.67 43.56
N ILE A 326 -4.20 -3.82 42.35
CA ILE A 326 -4.33 -2.81 41.28
C ILE A 326 -5.82 -2.56 40.98
N ARG A 327 -6.65 -3.61 40.89
CA ARG A 327 -8.06 -3.48 40.57
C ARG A 327 -8.87 -2.77 41.63
N SER A 328 -8.66 -3.06 42.91
CA SER A 328 -9.59 -2.69 43.97
C SER A 328 -8.98 -1.89 45.12
N ARG A 329 -7.66 -1.65 45.15
CA ARG A 329 -6.96 -0.98 46.23
C ARG A 329 -6.25 0.30 45.80
N THR A 330 -5.39 0.82 46.66
CA THR A 330 -4.64 2.06 46.48
C THR A 330 -3.23 1.79 45.94
N LYS A 331 -2.56 2.88 45.48
CA LYS A 331 -1.14 2.83 45.10
C LYS A 331 -0.24 2.42 46.29
N GLY A 332 -0.53 2.95 47.49
CA GLY A 332 0.24 2.61 48.66
C GLY A 332 0.21 1.14 49.03
N GLU A 333 -0.98 0.52 48.99
CA GLU A 333 -1.10 -0.94 49.23
C GLU A 333 -0.40 -1.78 48.12
N PHE A 334 -0.31 -1.24 46.93
CA PHE A 334 0.48 -1.88 45.86
C PHE A 334 1.99 -1.79 46.15
N GLU A 335 2.47 -0.63 46.56
CA GLU A 335 3.87 -0.39 46.94
C GLU A 335 4.27 -1.28 48.14
N GLU A 336 3.44 -1.35 49.18
CA GLU A 336 3.65 -2.24 50.32
C GLU A 336 3.76 -3.72 49.89
N LEU A 337 2.88 -4.19 49.01
CA LEU A 337 2.94 -5.56 48.48
C LEU A 337 4.20 -5.80 47.64
N VAL A 338 4.63 -4.83 46.83
CA VAL A 338 5.86 -4.94 46.04
C VAL A 338 7.09 -4.97 46.95
N ASP A 339 7.12 -4.16 48.03
CA ASP A 339 8.19 -4.17 49.02
C ASP A 339 8.27 -5.53 49.77
N GLU A 340 7.11 -6.13 50.09
CA GLU A 340 7.06 -7.51 50.64
C GLU A 340 7.67 -8.52 49.67
N LEU A 341 7.30 -8.47 48.37
CA LEU A 341 7.84 -9.37 47.34
C LEU A 341 9.35 -9.15 47.12
N GLU A 342 9.82 -7.90 47.17
CA GLU A 342 11.25 -7.54 47.05
C GLU A 342 12.09 -8.20 48.14
N GLY A 343 11.53 -8.34 49.37
CA GLY A 343 12.20 -9.01 50.48
C GLY A 343 12.62 -10.45 50.22
N TYR A 344 12.04 -11.11 49.21
CA TYR A 344 12.41 -12.49 48.79
C TYR A 344 13.44 -12.51 47.67
N LEU A 345 13.97 -11.34 47.22
CA LEU A 345 14.92 -11.23 46.13
C LEU A 345 16.37 -11.31 46.64
N GLU A 346 17.19 -12.06 45.92
CA GLU A 346 18.64 -12.07 46.10
C GLU A 346 19.35 -11.43 44.92
N GLY A 347 20.08 -10.34 45.16
CA GLY A 347 21.00 -9.68 44.21
C GLY A 347 20.48 -8.47 43.49
N ASP A 348 21.38 -7.49 43.21
CA ASP A 348 21.11 -6.16 42.72
C ASP A 348 20.38 -6.08 41.37
N ARG A 349 20.62 -7.04 40.46
CA ARG A 349 19.94 -7.07 39.15
C ARG A 349 18.44 -7.35 39.26
N GLY A 350 18.05 -8.16 40.25
CA GLY A 350 16.65 -8.45 40.51
C GLY A 350 15.91 -7.22 40.99
N ILE A 351 16.52 -6.51 41.95
CA ILE A 351 15.97 -5.29 42.57
C ILE A 351 15.72 -4.24 41.51
N LYS A 352 16.72 -3.92 40.69
CA LYS A 352 16.58 -2.92 39.62
C LYS A 352 15.43 -3.27 38.64
N ARG A 353 15.30 -4.54 38.30
CA ARG A 353 14.23 -5.01 37.39
C ARG A 353 12.84 -4.88 38.03
N MET A 354 12.73 -5.11 39.33
CA MET A 354 11.50 -4.91 40.08
C MET A 354 11.16 -3.42 40.20
N GLU A 355 12.13 -2.57 40.47
CA GLU A 355 11.96 -1.12 40.56
C GLU A 355 11.44 -0.53 39.23
N GLU A 356 12.05 -0.93 38.11
CA GLU A 356 11.55 -0.56 36.77
C GLU A 356 10.09 -1.01 36.55
N ALA A 357 9.72 -2.19 37.00
CA ALA A 357 8.36 -2.70 36.87
C ALA A 357 7.36 -1.98 37.80
N ARG A 358 7.77 -1.69 39.02
CA ARG A 358 7.01 -0.87 39.99
C ARG A 358 6.69 0.50 39.38
N GLU A 359 7.73 1.23 38.95
CA GLU A 359 7.58 2.55 38.35
C GLU A 359 6.65 2.54 37.13
N TYR A 360 6.78 1.53 36.25
CA TYR A 360 5.92 1.40 35.08
C TYR A 360 4.44 1.25 35.46
N ILE A 361 4.11 0.37 36.42
CA ILE A 361 2.71 0.15 36.87
C ILE A 361 2.17 1.42 37.53
N LEU A 362 2.97 2.08 38.40
CA LEU A 362 2.57 3.33 39.07
C LEU A 362 2.33 4.48 38.08
N ALA A 363 3.18 4.58 37.05
CA ALA A 363 3.04 5.60 36.00
C ALA A 363 1.80 5.38 35.13
N ASN A 364 1.32 4.14 35.04
CA ASN A 364 0.15 3.72 34.26
C ASN A 364 -1.01 3.25 35.13
N TRP A 365 -1.02 3.60 36.42
CA TRP A 365 -1.94 3.05 37.43
C TRP A 365 -3.41 3.06 37.02
N THR A 366 -3.92 4.22 36.56
CA THR A 366 -5.32 4.36 36.16
C THR A 366 -5.67 3.48 34.96
N ALA A 367 -4.77 3.40 33.98
CA ALA A 367 -4.95 2.58 32.80
C ALA A 367 -4.89 1.07 33.12
N ALA A 368 -3.98 0.64 34.01
CA ALA A 368 -3.90 -0.72 34.51
C ALA A 368 -5.17 -1.10 35.30
N LYS A 369 -5.65 -0.20 36.15
CA LYS A 369 -6.90 -0.40 36.90
C LYS A 369 -8.09 -0.53 35.95
N THR A 370 -8.21 0.34 34.95
CA THR A 370 -9.27 0.26 33.94
C THR A 370 -9.26 -1.07 33.19
N ARG A 371 -8.08 -1.59 32.82
CA ARG A 371 -7.92 -2.91 32.18
C ARG A 371 -8.45 -4.05 33.08
N LEU A 372 -8.07 -4.05 34.34
CA LEU A 372 -8.44 -5.12 35.29
C LEU A 372 -9.87 -5.04 35.77
N GLU A 373 -10.46 -3.85 35.86
CA GLU A 373 -11.88 -3.67 36.21
C GLU A 373 -12.82 -4.19 35.13
N ARG A 374 -12.38 -4.26 33.85
CA ARG A 374 -13.17 -4.71 32.68
C ARG A 374 -14.58 -4.11 32.68
N ARG A 375 -14.68 -2.80 32.88
CA ARG A 375 -15.97 -2.07 32.79
C ARG A 375 -16.56 -2.20 31.41
N ASP A 376 -17.88 -1.90 31.31
CA ASP A 376 -18.61 -1.93 30.04
C ASP A 376 -17.84 -1.26 28.92
N GLY A 377 -17.69 -1.97 27.80
CA GLY A 377 -16.99 -1.53 26.62
C GLY A 377 -15.49 -1.77 26.64
N VAL A 378 -14.83 -2.18 27.74
CA VAL A 378 -13.42 -2.56 27.71
C VAL A 378 -13.29 -3.97 27.12
N ILE A 379 -12.65 -4.04 25.93
CA ILE A 379 -12.36 -5.28 25.21
C ILE A 379 -10.86 -5.59 25.23
N GLY A 380 -10.50 -6.79 24.81
CA GLY A 380 -9.10 -7.17 24.61
C GLY A 380 -8.42 -6.28 23.56
N SER A 381 -7.09 -6.18 23.60
CA SER A 381 -6.29 -5.56 22.58
C SER A 381 -5.46 -6.61 21.83
N SER A 382 -5.15 -6.35 20.57
CA SER A 382 -4.29 -7.18 19.73
C SER A 382 -3.12 -6.36 19.14
N THR A 383 -2.69 -5.36 19.87
CA THR A 383 -1.74 -4.33 19.44
C THR A 383 -0.44 -4.93 18.91
N GLU A 384 0.18 -5.86 19.66
CA GLU A 384 1.40 -6.57 19.25
C GLU A 384 1.24 -7.30 17.91
N GLY A 385 0.11 -7.99 17.70
CA GLY A 385 -0.19 -8.68 16.44
C GLY A 385 -0.35 -7.71 15.27
N HIS A 386 -0.98 -6.56 15.49
CA HIS A 386 -1.14 -5.55 14.45
C HIS A 386 0.18 -4.82 14.14
N VAL A 387 1.00 -4.49 15.13
CA VAL A 387 2.36 -3.97 14.89
C VAL A 387 3.16 -4.93 14.03
N SER A 388 3.11 -6.23 14.35
CA SER A 388 3.78 -7.26 13.55
C SER A 388 3.31 -7.24 12.09
N HIS A 389 2.01 -7.32 11.84
CA HIS A 389 1.47 -7.39 10.47
C HIS A 389 1.55 -6.07 9.70
N VAL A 390 1.34 -4.94 10.37
CA VAL A 390 1.29 -3.64 9.72
C VAL A 390 2.69 -3.12 9.43
N LEU A 391 3.59 -3.15 10.40
CA LEU A 391 4.92 -2.56 10.32
C LEU A 391 6.03 -3.61 10.20
N SER A 392 6.12 -4.53 11.18
CA SER A 392 7.31 -5.37 11.35
C SER A 392 7.54 -6.32 10.18
N ASP A 393 6.51 -6.94 9.64
CA ASP A 393 6.59 -7.85 8.49
C ASP A 393 7.32 -7.22 7.31
N ARG A 394 7.11 -5.91 7.09
CA ARG A 394 7.72 -5.19 5.98
C ARG A 394 8.97 -4.42 6.38
N MET A 395 9.09 -3.95 7.60
CA MET A 395 10.06 -2.92 7.98
C MET A 395 11.16 -3.41 8.93
N SER A 396 10.90 -4.41 9.78
CA SER A 396 11.86 -4.84 10.81
C SER A 396 12.10 -6.35 10.88
N SER A 397 11.18 -7.20 10.42
CA SER A 397 11.29 -8.67 10.52
C SER A 397 12.47 -9.30 9.79
N ARG A 398 13.07 -8.57 8.84
CA ARG A 398 14.26 -9.00 8.10
C ARG A 398 15.41 -8.02 8.34
N PRO A 399 16.67 -8.47 8.29
CA PRO A 399 17.83 -7.58 8.37
C PRO A 399 17.78 -6.56 7.24
N MET A 400 17.36 -5.34 7.52
CA MET A 400 17.31 -4.23 6.58
C MET A 400 17.57 -2.92 7.31
N GLY A 401 18.00 -1.91 6.57
CA GLY A 401 18.16 -0.56 7.09
C GLY A 401 17.44 0.44 6.19
N TRP A 402 16.87 1.46 6.79
CA TRP A 402 16.07 2.48 6.14
C TRP A 402 16.77 3.84 6.11
N SER A 403 16.44 4.69 5.17
CA SER A 403 16.56 6.13 5.34
C SER A 403 15.30 6.65 6.05
N ILE A 404 15.37 7.79 6.71
CA ILE A 404 14.20 8.38 7.42
C ILE A 404 13.04 8.57 6.43
N VAL A 405 13.29 9.20 5.27
CA VAL A 405 12.28 9.38 4.21
C VAL A 405 11.71 8.04 3.74
N GLY A 406 12.59 7.03 3.52
CA GLY A 406 12.13 5.72 3.08
C GLY A 406 11.26 5.00 4.11
N ALA A 407 11.58 5.16 5.40
CA ALA A 407 10.78 4.62 6.49
C ALA A 407 9.42 5.30 6.59
N GLU A 408 9.40 6.63 6.54
CA GLU A 408 8.18 7.45 6.57
C GLU A 408 7.23 7.07 5.43
N LYS A 409 7.72 7.15 4.18
CA LYS A 409 6.90 6.85 3.00
C LYS A 409 6.44 5.39 2.94
N MET A 410 7.24 4.44 3.43
CA MET A 410 6.83 3.04 3.51
C MET A 410 5.77 2.81 4.60
N ALA A 411 5.88 3.46 5.76
CA ALA A 411 4.87 3.37 6.81
C ALA A 411 3.52 3.93 6.33
N GLN A 412 3.52 5.10 5.68
CA GLN A 412 2.32 5.69 5.07
C GLN A 412 1.73 4.80 3.97
N LEU A 413 2.57 4.23 3.09
CA LEU A 413 2.13 3.33 2.03
C LEU A 413 1.52 2.03 2.61
N ARG A 414 2.06 1.52 3.72
CA ARG A 414 1.49 0.37 4.44
C ARG A 414 0.10 0.70 4.98
N ALA A 415 -0.08 1.85 5.63
CA ALA A 415 -1.38 2.31 6.11
C ALA A 415 -2.38 2.45 4.96
N TYR A 416 -2.00 3.13 3.87
CA TYR A 416 -2.83 3.31 2.68
C TYR A 416 -3.27 1.96 2.09
N TYR A 417 -2.34 1.01 1.93
CA TYR A 417 -2.63 -0.33 1.40
C TYR A 417 -3.61 -1.11 2.30
N LEU A 418 -3.38 -1.10 3.61
CA LEU A 418 -4.21 -1.84 4.56
C LEU A 418 -5.60 -1.21 4.76
N ASN A 419 -5.71 0.09 4.56
CA ASN A 419 -6.98 0.82 4.46
C ASN A 419 -7.71 0.55 3.12
N ARG A 420 -7.20 -0.38 2.30
CA ARG A 420 -7.74 -0.74 0.98
C ARG A 420 -7.69 0.41 -0.03
N GLY A 421 -6.72 1.30 0.10
CA GLY A 421 -6.46 2.34 -0.88
C GLY A 421 -6.09 1.75 -2.25
N ASP A 422 -6.64 2.30 -3.30
CA ASP A 422 -6.36 1.88 -4.68
C ASP A 422 -5.00 2.44 -5.11
N MET A 423 -4.07 1.54 -5.50
CA MET A 423 -2.72 1.94 -5.92
C MET A 423 -2.72 2.74 -7.23
N LEU A 424 -3.68 2.50 -8.12
CA LEU A 424 -3.80 3.27 -9.36
C LEU A 424 -4.27 4.70 -9.05
N GLU A 425 -5.24 4.86 -8.16
CA GLU A 425 -5.68 6.18 -7.70
C GLU A 425 -4.56 6.91 -6.94
N LEU A 426 -3.74 6.20 -6.15
CA LEU A 426 -2.56 6.80 -5.51
C LEU A 426 -1.54 7.32 -6.54
N VAL A 427 -1.28 6.56 -7.60
CA VAL A 427 -0.40 7.00 -8.69
C VAL A 427 -0.96 8.23 -9.39
N ARG A 428 -2.28 8.28 -9.64
CA ARG A 428 -2.96 9.41 -10.26
C ARG A 428 -3.01 10.64 -9.36
N TYR A 429 -3.07 10.44 -8.06
CA TYR A 429 -3.03 11.52 -7.07
C TYR A 429 -1.71 12.29 -7.09
N GLN A 430 -0.61 11.65 -7.54
CA GLN A 430 0.65 12.35 -7.72
C GLN A 430 0.44 13.41 -8.79
N GLU A 431 0.10 14.65 -8.40
CA GLU A 431 -0.08 15.78 -9.32
C GLU A 431 1.18 15.95 -10.15
N LYS A 432 1.08 15.49 -11.37
CA LYS A 432 2.07 15.81 -12.37
C LYS A 432 1.75 17.24 -12.81
N GLU A 433 2.47 18.22 -12.29
CA GLU A 433 2.58 19.48 -12.99
C GLU A 433 3.21 19.18 -14.35
N LEU A 434 2.38 18.75 -15.29
CA LEU A 434 2.78 18.73 -16.69
C LEU A 434 3.19 20.15 -17.00
N PRO A 435 4.38 20.38 -17.60
CA PRO A 435 4.77 21.70 -18.01
C PRO A 435 3.61 22.26 -18.86
N LYS A 436 2.93 23.27 -18.34
CA LYS A 436 1.88 23.96 -19.10
C LYS A 436 2.53 24.37 -20.40
N ALA A 437 2.07 23.78 -21.50
CA ALA A 437 2.57 24.15 -22.80
C ALA A 437 2.42 25.68 -22.90
N SER A 438 3.52 26.37 -23.14
CA SER A 438 3.53 27.81 -23.26
C SER A 438 3.01 28.27 -24.62
N GLY A 439 2.03 27.60 -25.18
CA GLY A 439 1.38 27.90 -26.45
C GLY A 439 -0.08 27.52 -26.32
N GLY A 440 -0.93 28.52 -26.33
CA GLY A 440 -2.38 28.54 -26.42
C GLY A 440 -3.19 27.34 -25.92
N GLU A 441 -4.26 27.58 -25.19
CA GLU A 441 -5.30 26.65 -24.74
C GLU A 441 -6.09 25.96 -25.89
N TYR A 442 -5.41 25.56 -26.95
CA TYR A 442 -6.08 24.91 -28.08
C TYR A 442 -6.17 23.40 -27.85
N ASP A 443 -7.38 22.90 -27.84
CA ASP A 443 -7.69 21.48 -27.85
C ASP A 443 -7.19 20.85 -29.16
N VAL A 444 -6.02 20.23 -29.14
CA VAL A 444 -5.35 19.69 -30.34
C VAL A 444 -6.11 18.55 -30.99
N LEU A 445 -6.91 17.85 -30.20
CA LEU A 445 -7.89 16.85 -30.64
C LEU A 445 -9.21 17.09 -29.89
N SER A 446 -10.28 17.42 -30.63
CA SER A 446 -11.59 17.46 -30.00
C SER A 446 -12.10 16.05 -29.70
N SER A 447 -12.84 15.90 -28.59
CA SER A 447 -13.52 14.65 -28.24
C SER A 447 -14.37 14.08 -29.39
N THR A 448 -14.96 14.97 -30.20
CA THR A 448 -15.73 14.60 -31.40
C THR A 448 -14.87 13.98 -32.48
N GLN A 449 -13.63 14.45 -32.66
CA GLN A 449 -12.69 13.88 -33.64
C GLN A 449 -12.18 12.52 -33.18
N ILE A 450 -11.90 12.34 -31.89
CA ILE A 450 -11.52 11.07 -31.30
C ILE A 450 -12.66 10.05 -31.49
N LEU A 451 -13.90 10.40 -31.12
CA LEU A 451 -15.05 9.54 -31.26
C LEU A 451 -15.36 9.17 -32.71
N ARG A 452 -15.23 10.08 -33.67
CA ARG A 452 -15.38 9.78 -35.10
C ARG A 452 -14.30 8.84 -35.61
N SER A 453 -13.07 9.04 -35.19
CA SER A 453 -11.95 8.18 -35.56
C SER A 453 -12.12 6.78 -34.98
N GLU A 454 -12.50 6.66 -33.72
CA GLU A 454 -12.80 5.40 -33.07
C GLU A 454 -13.96 4.67 -33.76
N LYS A 455 -15.04 5.36 -34.09
CA LYS A 455 -16.16 4.79 -34.83
C LYS A 455 -15.74 4.24 -36.20
N ASN A 456 -14.99 5.01 -36.98
CA ASN A 456 -14.48 4.58 -38.28
C ASN A 456 -13.54 3.36 -38.15
N ARG A 457 -12.69 3.37 -37.11
CA ARG A 457 -11.80 2.25 -36.80
C ARG A 457 -12.58 0.98 -36.45
N HIS A 458 -13.64 1.08 -35.64
CA HIS A 458 -14.51 -0.04 -35.31
C HIS A 458 -15.27 -0.56 -36.54
N GLU A 459 -15.73 0.30 -37.42
CA GLU A 459 -16.41 -0.10 -38.68
C GLU A 459 -15.44 -0.82 -39.63
N GLU A 460 -14.20 -0.35 -39.76
CA GLU A 460 -13.15 -1.00 -40.56
C GLU A 460 -12.75 -2.35 -39.94
N LEU A 461 -12.62 -2.41 -38.63
CA LEU A 461 -12.33 -3.63 -37.86
C LEU A 461 -13.44 -4.68 -38.09
N GLY A 462 -14.70 -4.26 -37.97
CA GLY A 462 -15.84 -5.16 -38.23
C GLY A 462 -15.81 -5.75 -39.62
N LYS A 463 -15.60 -4.93 -40.64
CA LYS A 463 -15.49 -5.41 -42.05
C LYS A 463 -14.32 -6.39 -42.24
N TYR A 464 -13.20 -6.13 -41.56
CA TYR A 464 -12.02 -6.96 -41.62
C TYR A 464 -12.24 -8.31 -40.91
N VAL A 465 -12.80 -8.30 -39.70
CA VAL A 465 -13.15 -9.51 -38.93
C VAL A 465 -14.16 -10.35 -39.72
N ASP A 466 -15.18 -9.75 -40.34
CA ASP A 466 -16.13 -10.44 -41.20
C ASP A 466 -15.45 -11.09 -42.41
N SER A 467 -14.44 -10.41 -43.00
CA SER A 467 -13.67 -10.99 -44.12
C SER A 467 -12.82 -12.21 -43.71
N ILE A 468 -12.26 -12.17 -42.49
CA ILE A 468 -11.51 -13.29 -41.90
C ILE A 468 -12.43 -14.50 -41.73
N SER A 469 -13.59 -14.30 -41.12
CA SER A 469 -14.53 -15.41 -40.86
C SER A 469 -14.95 -16.13 -42.16
N HIS A 470 -15.10 -15.43 -43.27
CA HIS A 470 -15.39 -15.98 -44.55
C HIS A 470 -14.20 -16.70 -45.21
N SER A 471 -12.99 -16.21 -45.05
CA SER A 471 -11.77 -16.84 -45.58
C SER A 471 -11.40 -18.14 -44.83
N ILE A 472 -11.59 -18.14 -43.51
CA ILE A 472 -11.31 -19.30 -42.64
C ILE A 472 -12.33 -20.44 -42.87
N SER A 473 -13.62 -20.10 -43.07
CA SER A 473 -14.66 -21.10 -43.31
C SER A 473 -14.50 -21.83 -44.63
N SER A 474 -13.81 -21.25 -45.60
CA SER A 474 -13.64 -21.85 -46.95
C SER A 474 -12.41 -22.74 -47.10
N GLN A 475 -11.40 -22.65 -46.25
CA GLN A 475 -10.12 -23.34 -46.43
C GLN A 475 -9.72 -24.35 -45.34
N ASN A 476 -10.36 -24.39 -44.17
CA ASN A 476 -9.89 -25.24 -43.07
C ASN A 476 -11.00 -26.13 -42.47
N LYS A 477 -11.13 -27.35 -42.95
CA LYS A 477 -12.04 -28.39 -42.41
C LYS A 477 -11.84 -28.65 -40.91
N LYS A 478 -10.66 -28.35 -40.35
CA LYS A 478 -10.35 -28.52 -38.93
C LYS A 478 -11.06 -27.48 -38.05
N ILE A 479 -11.22 -26.22 -38.49
CA ILE A 479 -11.92 -25.18 -37.75
C ILE A 479 -13.43 -25.41 -37.76
N VAL A 480 -13.97 -25.95 -38.88
CA VAL A 480 -15.38 -26.36 -38.94
C VAL A 480 -15.63 -27.53 -37.98
N TYR A 481 -14.68 -28.44 -37.85
CA TYR A 481 -14.75 -29.55 -36.88
C TYR A 481 -14.71 -29.06 -35.44
N PHE A 482 -13.86 -28.09 -35.12
CA PHE A 482 -13.74 -27.51 -33.81
C PHE A 482 -15.01 -26.74 -33.39
N ASN A 483 -15.59 -25.94 -34.27
CA ASN A 483 -16.84 -25.22 -34.02
C ASN A 483 -18.06 -26.15 -33.87
N ALA A 484 -18.07 -27.32 -34.55
CA ALA A 484 -19.16 -28.28 -34.44
C ALA A 484 -19.11 -29.12 -33.15
N HIS A 485 -17.96 -29.25 -32.49
CA HIS A 485 -17.77 -30.12 -31.31
C HIS A 485 -17.66 -29.38 -29.96
N ILE A 486 -17.51 -28.06 -29.95
CA ILE A 486 -17.54 -27.28 -28.73
C ILE A 486 -18.96 -27.09 -28.15
N TRP A 487 -19.98 -27.22 -29.02
CA TRP A 487 -21.38 -27.02 -28.61
C TRP A 487 -22.11 -28.32 -28.24
N ASP A 488 -21.44 -29.47 -28.34
CA ASP A 488 -21.98 -30.77 -27.94
C ASP A 488 -21.35 -31.33 -26.64
N LEU A 489 -20.60 -30.52 -25.91
CA LEU A 489 -20.11 -30.76 -24.55
C LEU A 489 -20.77 -29.78 -23.58
#